data_b2f7539aa94bdfc5cc1cb40216535f70
#
_entry.id   b2f7539aa94bdfc5cc1cb40216535f70
#
_cell.length_a   1.000
_cell.length_b   1.000
_cell.length_c   1.000
_cell.angle_alpha   90.00
_cell.angle_beta   90.00
_cell.angle_gamma   90.00
#
_symmetry.space_group_name_H-M   'P 1'
#
loop_
_entity.id
_entity.type
_entity.pdbx_description
1 polymer ?
#
loop_
_entity_poly.entity_id
_entity_poly.type
_entity_poly.pdbx_seq_one_letter_code
_entity_poly.pdbx_strand_id
1 'polypeptide(L)'
;MNFEYPQKTQDLIKKVDDFMEKHLFPHEKKVYEFSKTNLWENYPELDNWKKLAKKEGLWNLFLPSNYGDLSPGLTNLEYAPLAEKMGSLGWASEVFNCSAPDTGNMETIAKYGTDKQKEEWLKPIMNGEIRSAFLMTEPAVASSDATNIQTSIVKDGEDYIITVSYTH
;
A
#
# COMPACT_ATOMS: atom_id res chain seq x y z
N MET A 1 -3.78 10.15 -31.43
CA MET A 1 -3.71 9.61 -30.05
C MET A 1 -3.00 10.65 -29.22
N ASN A 2 -3.60 11.21 -28.17
CA ASN A 2 -2.93 12.14 -27.28
C ASN A 2 -2.36 11.34 -26.10
N PHE A 3 -1.04 11.45 -25.85
CA PHE A 3 -0.34 10.79 -24.75
C PHE A 3 -0.07 11.74 -23.56
N GLU A 4 -0.58 12.96 -23.63
CA GLU A 4 -0.45 13.93 -22.54
C GLU A 4 -1.39 13.57 -21.39
N TYR A 5 -0.88 13.68 -20.17
CA TYR A 5 -1.70 13.50 -18.98
C TYR A 5 -2.66 14.68 -18.78
N PRO A 6 -3.86 14.45 -18.24
CA PRO A 6 -4.75 15.53 -17.84
C PRO A 6 -4.06 16.51 -16.88
N GLN A 7 -4.45 17.79 -16.88
CA GLN A 7 -3.84 18.81 -16.02
C GLN A 7 -3.82 18.40 -14.55
N LYS A 8 -4.92 17.81 -14.04
CA LYS A 8 -4.98 17.26 -12.67
C LYS A 8 -3.85 16.28 -12.37
N THR A 9 -3.54 15.39 -13.31
CA THR A 9 -2.47 14.41 -13.14
C THR A 9 -1.10 15.08 -13.19
N GLN A 10 -0.89 16.02 -14.08
CA GLN A 10 0.35 16.80 -14.15
C GLN A 10 0.61 17.58 -12.84
N ASP A 11 -0.43 18.19 -12.28
CA ASP A 11 -0.33 18.89 -10.99
C ASP A 11 -0.01 17.96 -9.83
N LEU A 12 -0.56 16.72 -9.84
CA LEU A 12 -0.24 15.70 -8.83
C LEU A 12 1.17 15.17 -8.99
N ILE A 13 1.64 14.92 -10.22
CA ILE A 13 3.03 14.51 -10.50
C ILE A 13 3.98 15.55 -9.90
N LYS A 14 3.73 16.84 -10.19
CA LYS A 14 4.55 17.91 -9.65
C LYS A 14 4.54 17.94 -8.11
N LYS A 15 3.38 17.77 -7.48
CA LYS A 15 3.28 17.74 -6.01
C LYS A 15 4.05 16.56 -5.41
N VAL A 16 3.97 15.37 -6.02
CA VAL A 16 4.72 14.19 -5.56
C VAL A 16 6.22 14.44 -5.73
N ASP A 17 6.67 14.95 -6.88
CA ASP A 17 8.07 15.30 -7.12
C ASP A 17 8.57 16.32 -6.09
N ASP A 18 7.88 17.45 -5.92
CA ASP A 18 8.24 18.49 -4.96
C ASP A 18 8.33 17.94 -3.52
N PHE A 19 7.40 17.04 -3.14
CA PHE A 19 7.42 16.39 -1.83
C PHE A 19 8.63 15.47 -1.67
N MET A 20 8.90 14.63 -2.68
CA MET A 20 10.03 13.68 -2.65
C MET A 20 11.37 14.41 -2.62
N GLU A 21 11.55 15.42 -3.46
CA GLU A 21 12.76 16.24 -3.48
C GLU A 21 13.03 16.92 -2.13
N LYS A 22 11.98 17.45 -1.51
CA LYS A 22 12.10 18.18 -0.26
C LYS A 22 12.31 17.28 0.95
N HIS A 23 11.61 16.16 1.02
CA HIS A 23 11.49 15.38 2.24
C HIS A 23 12.14 13.99 2.19
N LEU A 24 12.20 13.34 1.01
CA LEU A 24 12.62 11.94 0.93
C LEU A 24 14.01 11.75 0.34
N PHE A 25 14.32 12.31 -0.81
CA PHE A 25 15.65 12.18 -1.42
C PHE A 25 16.81 12.63 -0.52
N PRO A 26 16.72 13.70 0.28
CA PRO A 26 17.79 14.08 1.21
C PRO A 26 18.09 13.02 2.28
N HIS A 27 17.18 12.07 2.49
CA HIS A 27 17.29 11.01 3.48
C HIS A 27 17.60 9.63 2.90
N GLU A 28 17.64 9.46 1.58
CA GLU A 28 17.83 8.17 0.91
C GLU A 28 18.98 7.36 1.50
N LYS A 29 20.18 7.93 1.54
CA LYS A 29 21.36 7.27 2.11
C LYS A 29 21.18 6.91 3.58
N LYS A 30 20.56 7.79 4.38
CA LYS A 30 20.36 7.56 5.81
C LYS A 30 19.37 6.43 6.06
N VAL A 31 18.27 6.38 5.31
CA VAL A 31 17.28 5.29 5.37
C VAL A 31 17.93 3.97 4.99
N TYR A 32 18.70 3.95 3.91
CA TYR A 32 19.40 2.75 3.48
C TYR A 32 20.39 2.24 4.53
N GLU A 33 21.21 3.10 5.12
CA GLU A 33 22.16 2.69 6.17
C GLU A 33 21.43 2.22 7.45
N PHE A 34 20.34 2.90 7.83
CA PHE A 34 19.51 2.51 8.96
C PHE A 34 18.92 1.11 8.79
N SER A 35 18.39 0.80 7.61
CA SER A 35 17.73 -0.48 7.32
C SER A 35 18.69 -1.69 7.37
N LYS A 36 20.01 -1.49 7.21
CA LYS A 36 21.00 -2.57 7.32
C LYS A 36 21.10 -3.17 8.72
N THR A 37 20.87 -2.35 9.73
CA THR A 37 21.05 -2.74 11.14
C THR A 37 19.75 -2.79 11.93
N ASN A 38 18.66 -2.25 11.37
CA ASN A 38 17.36 -2.13 12.02
C ASN A 38 16.25 -2.76 11.15
N LEU A 39 16.40 -4.05 10.85
CA LEU A 39 15.55 -4.78 9.89
C LEU A 39 14.04 -4.74 10.23
N TRP A 40 13.69 -4.57 11.51
CA TRP A 40 12.31 -4.64 12.00
C TRP A 40 11.79 -3.31 12.55
N GLU A 41 12.55 -2.23 12.32
CA GLU A 41 12.20 -0.91 12.81
C GLU A 41 11.94 0.05 11.67
N ASN A 42 10.99 0.94 11.85
CA ASN A 42 10.75 2.03 10.92
C ASN A 42 11.81 3.13 11.10
N TYR A 43 12.22 3.74 9.99
CA TYR A 43 13.07 4.93 10.07
C TYR A 43 12.35 6.02 10.87
N PRO A 44 13.02 6.71 11.82
CA PRO A 44 12.37 7.60 12.79
C PRO A 44 11.49 8.71 12.19
N GLU A 45 11.84 9.22 11.00
CA GLU A 45 11.07 10.28 10.33
C GLU A 45 9.87 9.76 9.52
N LEU A 46 9.71 8.45 9.33
CA LEU A 46 8.68 7.87 8.46
C LEU A 46 7.28 8.35 8.82
N ASP A 47 6.93 8.29 10.10
CA ASP A 47 5.59 8.70 10.57
C ASP A 47 5.34 10.19 10.40
N ASN A 48 6.39 11.01 10.50
CA ASN A 48 6.30 12.43 10.26
C ASN A 48 6.03 12.72 8.77
N TRP A 49 6.74 12.04 7.87
CA TRP A 49 6.50 12.16 6.43
C TRP A 49 5.10 11.69 6.02
N LYS A 50 4.59 10.60 6.62
CA LYS A 50 3.20 10.14 6.41
C LYS A 50 2.19 11.22 6.80
N LYS A 51 2.38 11.87 7.94
CA LYS A 51 1.52 12.99 8.37
C LYS A 51 1.57 14.16 7.40
N LEU A 52 2.76 14.50 6.90
CA LEU A 52 2.93 15.56 5.91
C LEU A 52 2.27 15.19 4.57
N ALA A 53 2.49 14.00 4.05
CA ALA A 53 1.86 13.53 2.82
C ALA A 53 0.33 13.57 2.91
N LYS A 54 -0.22 13.14 4.05
CA LYS A 54 -1.65 13.20 4.34
C LYS A 54 -2.18 14.64 4.33
N LYS A 55 -1.47 15.56 4.98
CA LYS A 55 -1.81 16.98 5.03
C LYS A 55 -1.79 17.66 3.65
N GLU A 56 -0.90 17.22 2.77
CA GLU A 56 -0.75 17.73 1.40
C GLU A 56 -1.70 17.06 0.39
N GLY A 57 -2.56 16.12 0.85
CA GLY A 57 -3.49 15.39 -0.01
C GLY A 57 -2.82 14.37 -0.92
N LEU A 58 -1.66 13.85 -0.51
CA LEU A 58 -0.88 12.83 -1.21
C LEU A 58 -1.02 11.46 -0.54
N TRP A 59 -2.23 11.10 -0.14
CA TRP A 59 -2.50 9.90 0.65
C TRP A 59 -3.48 8.97 -0.06
N ASN A 60 -3.25 7.66 -0.07
CA ASN A 60 -4.10 6.65 -0.70
C ASN A 60 -4.36 6.89 -2.21
N LEU A 61 -3.43 7.46 -2.93
CA LEU A 61 -3.61 7.84 -4.34
C LEU A 61 -3.86 6.64 -5.28
N PHE A 62 -3.57 5.43 -4.82
CA PHE A 62 -3.63 4.19 -5.60
C PHE A 62 -5.06 3.71 -5.87
N LEU A 63 -6.04 4.03 -5.00
CA LEU A 63 -7.37 3.43 -5.06
C LEU A 63 -8.17 4.00 -6.24
N PRO A 64 -8.58 3.15 -7.21
CA PRO A 64 -9.22 3.64 -8.43
C PRO A 64 -10.57 4.34 -8.20
N SER A 65 -10.95 5.20 -9.13
CA SER A 65 -12.17 6.03 -9.06
C SER A 65 -13.48 5.24 -8.92
N ASN A 66 -13.50 3.96 -9.31
CA ASN A 66 -14.68 3.09 -9.17
C ASN A 66 -14.99 2.68 -7.71
N TYR A 67 -14.13 3.04 -6.75
CA TYR A 67 -14.40 2.81 -5.31
C TYR A 67 -15.12 3.98 -4.61
N GLY A 68 -15.65 4.93 -5.39
CA GLY A 68 -16.49 6.03 -4.88
C GLY A 68 -15.75 6.90 -3.85
N ASP A 69 -16.40 7.17 -2.73
CA ASP A 69 -15.89 8.08 -1.68
C ASP A 69 -14.57 7.60 -1.02
N LEU A 70 -14.21 6.34 -1.18
CA LEU A 70 -12.94 5.80 -0.70
C LEU A 70 -11.74 6.21 -1.59
N SER A 71 -12.01 6.60 -2.83
CA SER A 71 -11.01 6.90 -3.84
C SER A 71 -10.66 8.39 -3.90
N PRO A 72 -9.40 8.75 -4.22
CA PRO A 72 -9.04 10.12 -4.60
C PRO A 72 -9.58 10.54 -5.98
N GLY A 73 -10.33 9.67 -6.67
CA GLY A 73 -10.94 9.91 -7.96
C GLY A 73 -9.96 9.83 -9.14
N LEU A 74 -8.90 9.03 -9.02
CA LEU A 74 -7.97 8.77 -10.11
C LEU A 74 -8.33 7.47 -10.85
N THR A 75 -8.08 7.46 -12.15
CA THR A 75 -8.01 6.22 -12.93
C THR A 75 -6.65 5.57 -12.75
N ASN A 76 -6.51 4.28 -13.10
CA ASN A 76 -5.21 3.60 -13.08
C ASN A 76 -4.19 4.28 -14.01
N LEU A 77 -4.65 4.83 -15.13
CA LEU A 77 -3.78 5.57 -16.06
C LEU A 77 -3.26 6.88 -15.44
N GLU A 78 -4.07 7.57 -14.67
CA GLU A 78 -3.67 8.79 -13.96
C GLU A 78 -2.78 8.49 -12.75
N TYR A 79 -2.96 7.34 -12.10
CA TYR A 79 -2.11 6.92 -10.98
C TYR A 79 -0.73 6.38 -11.44
N ALA A 80 -0.64 5.77 -12.61
CA ALA A 80 0.59 5.13 -13.09
C ALA A 80 1.84 6.03 -13.02
N PRO A 81 1.84 7.30 -13.48
CA PRO A 81 2.99 8.17 -13.37
C PRO A 81 3.33 8.56 -11.91
N LEU A 82 2.34 8.58 -11.01
CA LEU A 82 2.58 8.82 -9.58
C LEU A 82 3.29 7.62 -8.95
N ALA A 83 2.87 6.40 -9.29
CA ALA A 83 3.52 5.16 -8.85
C ALA A 83 4.96 5.08 -9.36
N GLU A 84 5.24 5.48 -10.62
CA GLU A 84 6.58 5.58 -11.19
C GLU A 84 7.47 6.51 -10.35
N LYS A 85 6.96 7.70 -10.01
CA LYS A 85 7.70 8.66 -9.17
C LYS A 85 8.01 8.09 -7.79
N MET A 86 7.00 7.57 -7.10
CA MET A 86 7.18 6.93 -5.78
C MET A 86 8.16 5.74 -5.85
N GLY A 87 8.17 4.99 -6.95
CA GLY A 87 9.04 3.85 -7.18
C GLY A 87 10.53 4.19 -7.35
N SER A 88 10.89 5.46 -7.51
CA SER A 88 12.29 5.90 -7.59
C SER A 88 13.08 5.68 -6.29
N LEU A 89 12.38 5.60 -5.15
CA LEU A 89 12.92 5.16 -3.85
C LEU A 89 12.14 3.93 -3.39
N GLY A 90 12.82 2.81 -3.13
CA GLY A 90 12.18 1.53 -2.81
C GLY A 90 11.24 1.51 -1.58
N TRP A 91 11.21 2.59 -0.81
CA TRP A 91 10.40 2.75 0.38
C TRP A 91 9.41 3.94 0.31
N ALA A 92 9.50 4.80 -0.73
CA ALA A 92 8.71 6.04 -0.76
C ALA A 92 7.21 5.80 -0.85
N SER A 93 6.75 4.76 -1.55
CA SER A 93 5.32 4.41 -1.63
C SER A 93 4.67 4.21 -0.26
N GLU A 94 5.45 3.78 0.74
CA GLU A 94 5.02 3.64 2.14
C GLU A 94 4.60 4.99 2.76
N VAL A 95 5.31 6.07 2.41
CA VAL A 95 5.04 7.43 2.91
C VAL A 95 3.67 7.93 2.46
N PHE A 96 3.20 7.48 1.30
CA PHE A 96 1.93 7.89 0.69
C PHE A 96 0.78 6.87 0.94
N ASN A 97 1.02 5.85 1.77
CA ASN A 97 0.11 4.70 1.98
C ASN A 97 -0.27 4.01 0.66
N CYS A 98 0.68 3.94 -0.25
CA CYS A 98 0.54 3.32 -1.58
C CYS A 98 1.43 2.09 -1.72
N SER A 99 1.83 1.47 -0.61
CA SER A 99 2.73 0.31 -0.57
C SER A 99 1.98 -1.02 -0.45
N ALA A 100 2.49 -2.05 -1.08
CA ALA A 100 2.06 -3.43 -0.82
C ALA A 100 2.59 -3.88 0.57
N PRO A 101 1.89 -4.77 1.27
CA PRO A 101 0.66 -5.47 0.90
C PRO A 101 -0.63 -4.69 1.16
N ASP A 102 -0.55 -3.55 1.86
CA ASP A 102 -1.72 -2.81 2.33
C ASP A 102 -2.65 -2.39 1.18
N THR A 103 -2.11 -1.96 0.05
CA THR A 103 -2.91 -1.55 -1.11
C THR A 103 -3.83 -2.66 -1.61
N GLY A 104 -3.30 -3.87 -1.81
CA GLY A 104 -4.10 -5.01 -2.27
C GLY A 104 -5.13 -5.46 -1.23
N ASN A 105 -4.78 -5.42 0.06
CA ASN A 105 -5.69 -5.76 1.14
C ASN A 105 -6.80 -4.70 1.29
N MET A 106 -6.49 -3.42 1.17
CA MET A 106 -7.48 -2.34 1.14
C MET A 106 -8.47 -2.51 -0.02
N GLU A 107 -7.99 -2.79 -1.24
CA GLU A 107 -8.87 -3.06 -2.39
C GLU A 107 -9.77 -4.29 -2.15
N THR A 108 -9.20 -5.36 -1.60
CA THR A 108 -9.95 -6.59 -1.31
C THR A 108 -11.08 -6.33 -0.32
N ILE A 109 -10.78 -5.65 0.80
CA ILE A 109 -11.79 -5.35 1.81
C ILE A 109 -12.80 -4.32 1.27
N ALA A 110 -12.36 -3.31 0.52
CA ALA A 110 -13.25 -2.32 -0.09
C ALA A 110 -14.28 -2.97 -1.02
N LYS A 111 -13.85 -3.98 -1.79
CA LYS A 111 -14.70 -4.67 -2.78
C LYS A 111 -15.57 -5.74 -2.18
N TYR A 112 -15.05 -6.55 -1.27
CA TYR A 112 -15.70 -7.78 -0.81
C TYR A 112 -16.06 -7.79 0.67
N GLY A 113 -15.52 -6.85 1.45
CA GLY A 113 -15.77 -6.77 2.89
C GLY A 113 -17.19 -6.34 3.21
N THR A 114 -17.75 -6.89 4.30
CA THR A 114 -18.98 -6.41 4.92
C THR A 114 -18.77 -5.00 5.50
N ASP A 115 -19.86 -4.28 5.79
CA ASP A 115 -19.76 -2.95 6.41
C ASP A 115 -18.99 -3.00 7.73
N LYS A 116 -19.21 -4.05 8.54
CA LYS A 116 -18.45 -4.28 9.78
C LYS A 116 -16.95 -4.43 9.52
N GLN A 117 -16.55 -5.23 8.53
CA GLN A 117 -15.14 -5.42 8.17
C GLN A 117 -14.52 -4.14 7.61
N LYS A 118 -15.29 -3.34 6.87
CA LYS A 118 -14.82 -2.04 6.38
C LYS A 118 -14.58 -1.05 7.53
N GLU A 119 -15.46 -1.02 8.51
CA GLU A 119 -15.27 -0.19 9.71
C GLU A 119 -14.06 -0.66 10.55
N GLU A 120 -13.96 -1.97 10.79
CA GLU A 120 -12.99 -2.56 11.70
C GLU A 120 -11.58 -2.62 11.11
N TRP A 121 -11.45 -2.87 9.79
CA TRP A 121 -10.17 -3.10 9.14
C TRP A 121 -9.82 -2.07 8.07
N LEU A 122 -10.73 -1.79 7.12
CA LEU A 122 -10.43 -0.91 5.99
C LEU A 122 -10.13 0.52 6.43
N LYS A 123 -10.97 1.09 7.26
CA LYS A 123 -10.77 2.47 7.72
C LYS A 123 -9.44 2.65 8.46
N PRO A 124 -9.08 1.81 9.44
CA PRO A 124 -7.80 1.92 10.10
C PRO A 124 -6.58 1.75 9.18
N ILE A 125 -6.62 0.81 8.20
CA ILE A 125 -5.54 0.66 7.20
C ILE A 125 -5.47 1.91 6.32
N MET A 126 -6.60 2.39 5.82
CA MET A 126 -6.66 3.61 5.01
C MET A 126 -6.20 4.86 5.77
N ASN A 127 -6.40 4.88 7.08
CA ASN A 127 -5.89 5.92 7.94
C ASN A 127 -4.40 5.76 8.29
N GLY A 128 -3.79 4.63 7.97
CA GLY A 128 -2.41 4.32 8.35
C GLY A 128 -2.23 4.08 9.86
N GLU A 129 -3.30 3.67 10.54
CA GLU A 129 -3.31 3.36 11.98
C GLU A 129 -2.85 1.94 12.26
N ILE A 130 -3.14 1.03 11.34
CA ILE A 130 -2.70 -0.37 11.37
C ILE A 130 -2.08 -0.75 10.03
N ARG A 131 -1.35 -1.86 10.03
CA ARG A 131 -0.73 -2.47 8.86
C ARG A 131 -1.33 -3.85 8.63
N SER A 132 -1.18 -4.35 7.43
CA SER A 132 -1.59 -5.68 7.04
C SER A 132 -0.43 -6.52 6.53
N ALA A 133 -0.65 -7.82 6.37
CA ALA A 133 0.32 -8.73 5.80
C ALA A 133 -0.34 -9.60 4.73
N PHE A 134 0.46 -10.11 3.82
CA PHE A 134 0.04 -11.07 2.81
C PHE A 134 0.88 -12.34 2.95
N LEU A 135 0.26 -13.42 3.44
CA LEU A 135 0.90 -14.70 3.68
C LEU A 135 0.67 -15.60 2.47
N MET A 136 1.51 -15.49 1.44
CA MET A 136 1.34 -16.19 0.17
C MET A 136 2.29 -17.35 -0.03
N THR A 137 3.52 -17.24 0.45
CA THR A 137 4.59 -18.20 0.13
C THR A 137 4.51 -19.45 0.98
N GLU A 138 4.40 -20.61 0.34
CA GLU A 138 4.46 -21.93 0.96
C GLU A 138 5.74 -22.65 0.53
N PRO A 139 6.46 -23.36 1.44
CA PRO A 139 7.75 -24.00 1.13
C PRO A 139 7.68 -25.10 0.07
N ALA A 140 6.55 -25.80 0.00
CA ALA A 140 6.40 -27.01 -0.81
C ALA A 140 5.86 -26.77 -2.23
N VAL A 141 5.42 -25.56 -2.54
CA VAL A 141 4.74 -25.26 -3.81
C VAL A 141 5.23 -23.95 -4.44
N ALA A 142 5.04 -23.81 -5.74
CA ALA A 142 5.31 -22.55 -6.46
C ALA A 142 4.19 -21.54 -6.13
N SER A 143 4.36 -20.78 -5.07
CA SER A 143 3.32 -19.92 -4.47
C SER A 143 2.92 -18.71 -5.31
N SER A 144 3.67 -18.37 -6.36
CA SER A 144 3.29 -17.37 -7.35
C SER A 144 2.10 -17.83 -8.21
N ASP A 145 1.87 -19.14 -8.30
CA ASP A 145 0.67 -19.72 -8.87
C ASP A 145 -0.33 -20.03 -7.75
N ALA A 146 -1.33 -19.16 -7.61
CA ALA A 146 -2.35 -19.28 -6.56
C ALA A 146 -3.18 -20.58 -6.65
N THR A 147 -3.18 -21.28 -7.80
CA THR A 147 -3.86 -22.57 -7.96
C THR A 147 -3.14 -23.70 -7.23
N ASN A 148 -1.87 -23.52 -6.88
CA ASN A 148 -1.05 -24.50 -6.15
C ASN A 148 -1.08 -24.32 -4.63
N ILE A 149 -1.77 -23.33 -4.09
CA ILE A 149 -1.84 -23.08 -2.64
C ILE A 149 -2.44 -24.30 -1.94
N GLN A 150 -1.73 -24.80 -0.91
CA GLN A 150 -2.12 -25.94 -0.08
C GLN A 150 -2.77 -25.51 1.24
N THR A 151 -2.68 -24.23 1.60
CA THR A 151 -3.38 -23.68 2.76
C THR A 151 -4.86 -23.99 2.67
N SER A 152 -5.40 -24.62 3.70
CA SER A 152 -6.83 -24.97 3.77
C SER A 152 -7.56 -24.13 4.82
N ILE A 153 -8.82 -23.81 4.54
CA ILE A 153 -9.73 -23.13 5.46
C ILE A 153 -10.98 -24.01 5.59
N VAL A 154 -11.19 -24.55 6.78
CA VAL A 154 -12.33 -25.44 7.05
C VAL A 154 -13.20 -24.82 8.12
N LYS A 155 -14.52 -24.74 7.87
CA LYS A 155 -15.47 -24.23 8.86
C LYS A 155 -15.65 -25.23 10.00
N ASP A 156 -15.59 -24.73 11.25
CA ASP A 156 -15.81 -25.50 12.48
C ASP A 156 -16.76 -24.72 13.40
N GLY A 157 -18.03 -25.05 13.37
CA GLY A 157 -19.08 -24.31 14.09
C GLY A 157 -19.19 -22.87 13.59
N GLU A 158 -18.96 -21.89 14.47
CA GLU A 158 -18.92 -20.45 14.15
C GLU A 158 -17.52 -19.95 13.77
N ASP A 159 -16.50 -20.81 13.90
CA ASP A 159 -15.10 -20.48 13.64
C ASP A 159 -14.59 -21.11 12.34
N TYR A 160 -13.33 -20.84 12.00
CA TYR A 160 -12.61 -21.43 10.89
C TYR A 160 -11.25 -21.94 11.37
N ILE A 161 -10.91 -23.17 10.96
CA ILE A 161 -9.59 -23.73 11.14
C ILE A 161 -8.78 -23.44 9.87
N ILE A 162 -7.67 -22.69 10.02
CA ILE A 162 -6.75 -22.36 8.93
C ILE A 162 -5.48 -23.16 9.14
N THR A 163 -5.16 -24.07 8.20
CA THR A 163 -3.94 -24.86 8.23
C THR A 163 -2.95 -24.31 7.22
N VAL A 164 -1.79 -23.89 7.72
CA VAL A 164 -0.72 -23.27 6.93
C VAL A 164 0.63 -23.96 7.17
N SER A 165 1.50 -23.98 6.17
CA SER A 165 2.81 -24.65 6.25
C SER A 165 3.95 -23.73 6.72
N TYR A 166 3.74 -22.43 6.87
CA TYR A 166 4.77 -21.45 7.26
C TYR A 166 4.64 -20.94 8.70
N THR A 167 3.76 -21.52 9.50
CA THR A 167 3.72 -21.26 10.95
C THR A 167 4.76 -22.14 11.65
N HIS A 168 5.96 -21.66 11.79
CA HIS A 168 7.01 -22.32 12.56
C HIS A 168 7.36 -21.52 13.80
#